data_e150b6882dfd1a22635d5df0a7f9c6ff
#
_entry.id   e150b6882dfd1a22635d5df0a7f9c6ff
#
_cell.length_a   1.000
_cell.length_b   1.000
_cell.length_c   1.000
_cell.angle_alpha   90.00
_cell.angle_beta   90.00
_cell.angle_gamma   90.00
#
_symmetry.space_group_name_H-M   'P 1'
#
loop_
_entity.id
_entity.type
_entity.pdbx_description
1 polymer ?
#
loop_
_entity_poly.entity_id
_entity_poly.type
_entity_poly.pdbx_seq_one_letter_code
_entity_poly.pdbx_strand_id
1 'polypeptide(L)'
;MLAVLLISGIAHGMAQEVLTLEKALEIAFQNSPSLIQSKISLERSQMNLKAQEASLKSQFSLSVNPFNYSRQNSYDDYNSQWYINQNMSSSASLGITQPIKWTDGTVSLVNDFSWQDASNKTSGKTNTTFRHNLSLRLNQPIFTYNQTKMQLKELEYALENAQLSYALKQLNIEKSVTDQFYSVYQRQKDLSIAKDEYQNQKQNYDIIKNKVEAGLVAKEELYQAEVNLASSESSVYSQEISYENVKDNFKLLLGISLDEDIAVIPNTDIVPVEVNPIEAVKHALDQRMELRQQEITLEQDQFSIIRAKATNEFKGSISANVGMNAFDSNVKNVYDKPTDNEQIGISLSIPIFDWGARKARVKSAELAHESNQISFDEEKKQIILDVRSICRNLPTLLSQI
;
A
#
# COMPACT_ATOMS: atom_id res chain seq x y z
N MET A 1 59.22 10.70 9.86
CA MET A 1 58.87 10.94 8.46
C MET A 1 57.35 11.22 8.43
N LEU A 2 56.97 12.53 8.51
CA LEU A 2 55.57 12.99 8.54
C LEU A 2 55.04 13.04 7.10
N ALA A 3 54.00 12.27 6.80
CA ALA A 3 53.26 12.37 5.54
C ALA A 3 52.13 13.39 5.72
N VAL A 4 52.28 14.54 5.08
CA VAL A 4 51.24 15.59 4.99
C VAL A 4 50.23 15.14 3.92
N LEU A 5 49.01 14.77 4.35
CA LEU A 5 47.87 14.54 3.48
C LEU A 5 47.29 15.91 3.07
N LEU A 6 47.55 16.32 1.83
CA LEU A 6 46.91 17.43 1.16
C LEU A 6 45.46 16.99 0.80
N ILE A 7 44.48 17.45 1.60
CA ILE A 7 43.07 17.38 1.23
C ILE A 7 42.82 18.52 0.24
N SER A 8 42.84 18.19 -1.06
CA SER A 8 42.33 19.09 -2.09
C SER A 8 40.79 19.13 -2.00
N GLY A 9 40.29 20.13 -1.33
CA GLY A 9 38.88 20.49 -1.38
C GLY A 9 38.51 20.93 -2.81
N ILE A 10 37.85 20.05 -3.55
CA ILE A 10 37.20 20.43 -4.81
C ILE A 10 35.99 21.26 -4.40
N ALA A 11 36.15 22.59 -4.49
CA ALA A 11 34.99 23.50 -4.47
C ALA A 11 34.18 23.18 -5.73
N HIS A 12 33.13 22.39 -5.61
CA HIS A 12 32.08 22.31 -6.62
C HIS A 12 31.42 23.70 -6.67
N GLY A 13 31.82 24.53 -7.63
CA GLY A 13 31.02 25.66 -8.02
C GLY A 13 29.65 25.12 -8.40
N MET A 14 28.62 25.49 -7.63
CA MET A 14 27.23 25.16 -7.97
C MET A 14 26.91 25.90 -9.29
N ALA A 15 27.08 25.20 -10.40
CA ALA A 15 26.56 25.66 -11.67
C ALA A 15 25.03 25.51 -11.59
N GLN A 16 24.31 26.61 -11.79
CA GLN A 16 22.85 26.60 -11.87
C GLN A 16 22.42 25.60 -12.94
N GLU A 17 21.71 24.55 -12.54
CA GLU A 17 21.20 23.53 -13.47
C GLU A 17 19.99 24.07 -14.21
N VAL A 18 20.11 24.14 -15.53
CA VAL A 18 19.01 24.59 -16.40
C VAL A 18 18.14 23.41 -16.76
N LEU A 19 16.90 23.46 -16.33
CA LEU A 19 15.91 22.40 -16.53
C LEU A 19 14.97 22.76 -17.69
N THR A 20 14.86 21.86 -18.68
CA THR A 20 13.72 21.79 -19.60
C THR A 20 12.60 20.97 -18.98
N LEU A 21 11.38 21.04 -19.52
CA LEU A 21 10.24 20.25 -19.04
C LEU A 21 10.55 18.74 -19.12
N GLU A 22 11.12 18.29 -20.23
CA GLU A 22 11.47 16.89 -20.46
C GLU A 22 12.46 16.39 -19.40
N LYS A 23 13.49 17.20 -19.09
CA LYS A 23 14.50 16.85 -18.08
C LYS A 23 13.89 16.84 -16.67
N ALA A 24 13.02 17.79 -16.36
CA ALA A 24 12.29 17.83 -15.10
C ALA A 24 11.40 16.59 -14.90
N LEU A 25 10.70 16.15 -15.97
CA LEU A 25 9.89 14.93 -15.96
C LEU A 25 10.77 13.69 -15.74
N GLU A 26 11.90 13.59 -16.44
CA GLU A 26 12.86 12.47 -16.25
C GLU A 26 13.33 12.36 -14.79
N ILE A 27 13.75 13.49 -14.19
CA ILE A 27 14.19 13.56 -12.80
C ILE A 27 13.03 13.14 -11.85
N ALA A 28 11.82 13.67 -12.07
CA ALA A 28 10.68 13.35 -11.24
C ALA A 28 10.29 11.87 -11.31
N PHE A 29 10.35 11.25 -12.50
CA PHE A 29 10.06 9.82 -12.64
C PHE A 29 11.09 8.92 -11.94
N GLN A 30 12.33 9.39 -11.79
CA GLN A 30 13.37 8.65 -11.09
C GLN A 30 13.35 8.90 -9.57
N ASN A 31 13.12 10.14 -9.14
CA ASN A 31 13.42 10.57 -7.77
C ASN A 31 12.19 10.95 -6.95
N SER A 32 11.01 11.19 -7.58
CA SER A 32 9.82 11.63 -6.83
C SER A 32 9.44 10.64 -5.73
N PRO A 33 9.45 11.07 -4.45
CA PRO A 33 9.14 10.18 -3.32
C PRO A 33 7.77 9.53 -3.44
N SER A 34 6.79 10.26 -3.97
CA SER A 34 5.43 9.76 -4.11
C SER A 34 5.31 8.66 -5.17
N LEU A 35 6.10 8.72 -6.25
CA LEU A 35 6.14 7.67 -7.26
C LEU A 35 6.88 6.43 -6.75
N ILE A 36 8.00 6.64 -6.04
CA ILE A 36 8.74 5.56 -5.38
C ILE A 36 7.83 4.81 -4.38
N GLN A 37 7.06 5.52 -3.54
CA GLN A 37 6.10 4.91 -2.61
C GLN A 37 5.04 4.09 -3.35
N SER A 38 4.53 4.58 -4.48
CA SER A 38 3.54 3.87 -5.28
C SER A 38 4.14 2.59 -5.89
N LYS A 39 5.38 2.65 -6.38
CA LYS A 39 6.14 1.48 -6.86
C LYS A 39 6.35 0.44 -5.77
N ILE A 40 6.76 0.86 -4.57
CA ILE A 40 6.91 -0.02 -3.41
C ILE A 40 5.57 -0.69 -3.06
N SER A 41 4.45 0.05 -3.14
CA SER A 41 3.11 -0.52 -2.91
C SER A 41 2.75 -1.57 -3.96
N LEU A 42 3.09 -1.37 -5.22
CA LEU A 42 2.93 -2.35 -6.28
C LEU A 42 3.76 -3.61 -6.03
N GLU A 43 5.04 -3.46 -5.71
CA GLU A 43 5.93 -4.57 -5.37
C GLU A 43 5.41 -5.36 -4.15
N ARG A 44 4.90 -4.66 -3.13
CA ARG A 44 4.28 -5.29 -1.97
C ARG A 44 3.06 -6.14 -2.36
N SER A 45 2.19 -5.64 -3.23
CA SER A 45 1.02 -6.39 -3.71
C SER A 45 1.43 -7.63 -4.50
N GLN A 46 2.48 -7.54 -5.32
CA GLN A 46 3.06 -8.69 -6.03
C GLN A 46 3.59 -9.74 -5.05
N MET A 47 4.32 -9.31 -4.00
CA MET A 47 4.86 -10.24 -3.00
C MET A 47 3.75 -10.89 -2.18
N ASN A 48 2.67 -10.18 -1.85
CA ASN A 48 1.51 -10.74 -1.16
C ASN A 48 0.82 -11.84 -1.97
N LEU A 49 0.59 -11.61 -3.27
CA LEU A 49 0.05 -12.63 -4.17
C LEU A 49 0.97 -13.84 -4.25
N LYS A 50 2.28 -13.61 -4.45
CA LYS A 50 3.29 -14.69 -4.50
C LYS A 50 3.37 -15.48 -3.18
N ALA A 51 3.23 -14.81 -2.04
CA ALA A 51 3.20 -15.46 -0.72
C ALA A 51 1.97 -16.36 -0.58
N GLN A 52 0.79 -15.89 -1.04
CA GLN A 52 -0.43 -16.71 -1.03
C GLN A 52 -0.31 -17.91 -1.98
N GLU A 53 0.22 -17.73 -3.19
CA GLU A 53 0.48 -18.84 -4.11
C GLU A 53 1.46 -19.86 -3.51
N ALA A 54 2.50 -19.39 -2.81
CA ALA A 54 3.44 -20.25 -2.12
C ALA A 54 2.79 -21.00 -0.95
N SER A 55 1.85 -20.39 -0.23
CA SER A 55 1.11 -21.04 0.86
C SER A 55 0.20 -22.19 0.39
N LEU A 56 -0.15 -22.22 -0.90
CA LEU A 56 -0.92 -23.30 -1.53
C LEU A 56 -0.07 -24.51 -1.96
N LYS A 57 1.26 -24.41 -1.86
CA LYS A 57 2.18 -25.53 -2.05
C LYS A 57 2.29 -26.33 -0.76
N SER A 58 2.90 -27.53 -0.83
CA SER A 58 3.17 -28.34 0.34
C SER A 58 4.00 -27.56 1.37
N GLN A 59 3.47 -27.42 2.58
CA GLN A 59 4.14 -26.77 3.71
C GLN A 59 4.78 -27.82 4.60
N PHE A 60 6.06 -27.66 4.91
CA PHE A 60 6.83 -28.54 5.77
C PHE A 60 7.09 -27.82 7.11
N SER A 61 6.77 -28.46 8.20
CA SER A 61 7.00 -27.93 9.54
C SER A 61 7.61 -28.97 10.45
N LEU A 62 8.62 -28.58 11.22
CA LEU A 62 9.18 -29.37 12.28
C LEU A 62 9.01 -28.59 13.59
N SER A 63 8.28 -29.20 14.54
CA SER A 63 8.09 -28.65 15.88
C SER A 63 8.81 -29.56 16.86
N VAL A 64 9.68 -29.02 17.70
CA VAL A 64 10.44 -29.77 18.70
C VAL A 64 10.22 -29.10 20.06
N ASN A 65 9.74 -29.90 21.01
CA ASN A 65 9.66 -29.53 22.42
C ASN A 65 10.71 -30.37 23.18
N PRO A 66 11.92 -29.87 23.37
CA PRO A 66 13.04 -30.67 23.87
C PRO A 66 12.86 -31.07 25.32
N PHE A 67 12.17 -30.28 26.12
CA PHE A 67 11.95 -30.57 27.54
C PHE A 67 10.69 -29.86 28.05
N ASN A 68 9.86 -30.63 28.71
CA ASN A 68 8.73 -30.16 29.50
C ASN A 68 8.69 -30.92 30.84
N TYR A 69 8.65 -30.18 31.94
CA TYR A 69 8.48 -30.72 33.27
C TYR A 69 7.23 -30.14 33.91
N SER A 70 6.39 -31.05 34.44
CA SER A 70 5.24 -30.66 35.23
C SER A 70 5.18 -31.44 36.53
N ARG A 71 4.80 -30.76 37.60
CA ARG A 71 4.49 -31.38 38.90
C ARG A 71 3.12 -30.89 39.32
N GLN A 72 2.21 -31.83 39.54
CA GLN A 72 0.86 -31.59 39.95
C GLN A 72 0.49 -32.37 41.18
N ASN A 73 -0.09 -31.74 42.17
CA ASN A 73 -0.71 -32.38 43.32
C ASN A 73 -2.20 -32.51 43.01
N SER A 74 -2.72 -33.73 42.99
CA SER A 74 -4.14 -34.03 42.80
C SER A 74 -4.66 -34.79 44.03
N TYR A 75 -5.82 -34.33 44.54
CA TYR A 75 -6.50 -35.04 45.60
C TYR A 75 -7.43 -36.06 44.96
N ASP A 76 -7.37 -37.30 45.48
CA ASP A 76 -8.24 -38.38 45.09
C ASP A 76 -9.33 -38.51 46.15
N ASP A 77 -10.54 -38.11 45.83
CA ASP A 77 -11.68 -38.12 46.75
C ASP A 77 -12.08 -39.55 47.20
N TYR A 78 -11.86 -40.54 46.35
CA TYR A 78 -12.20 -41.94 46.66
C TYR A 78 -11.27 -42.55 47.72
N ASN A 79 -9.95 -42.27 47.56
CA ASN A 79 -8.94 -42.80 48.52
C ASN A 79 -8.60 -41.78 49.62
N SER A 80 -9.22 -40.57 49.59
CA SER A 80 -8.96 -39.48 50.54
C SER A 80 -7.48 -39.16 50.69
N GLN A 81 -6.72 -39.17 49.58
CA GLN A 81 -5.28 -39.04 49.59
C GLN A 81 -4.76 -38.10 48.50
N TRP A 82 -3.71 -37.34 48.85
CA TRP A 82 -2.99 -36.53 47.88
C TRP A 82 -2.00 -37.35 47.09
N TYR A 83 -2.05 -37.23 45.76
CA TYR A 83 -1.07 -37.79 44.82
C TYR A 83 -0.20 -36.71 44.24
N ILE A 84 1.12 -36.91 44.28
CA ILE A 84 2.09 -36.02 43.65
C ILE A 84 2.52 -36.70 42.35
N ASN A 85 2.01 -36.15 41.24
CA ASN A 85 2.36 -36.60 39.91
C ASN A 85 3.45 -35.69 39.33
N GLN A 86 4.53 -36.29 38.86
CA GLN A 86 5.59 -35.61 38.13
C GLN A 86 5.65 -36.17 36.71
N ASN A 87 5.75 -35.32 35.74
CA ASN A 87 5.84 -35.71 34.34
C ASN A 87 6.97 -34.95 33.67
N MET A 88 7.87 -35.65 33.03
CA MET A 88 8.88 -35.14 32.13
C MET A 88 8.57 -35.62 30.73
N SER A 89 8.64 -34.74 29.73
CA SER A 89 8.36 -35.13 28.36
C SER A 89 9.19 -34.35 27.37
N SER A 90 9.42 -34.98 26.23
CA SER A 90 10.05 -34.39 25.05
C SER A 90 9.28 -34.85 23.82
N SER A 91 9.10 -33.99 22.83
CA SER A 91 8.38 -34.37 21.61
C SER A 91 8.95 -33.68 20.37
N ALA A 92 8.82 -34.36 19.25
CA ALA A 92 9.11 -33.85 17.93
C ALA A 92 7.95 -34.19 16.97
N SER A 93 7.49 -33.26 16.19
CA SER A 93 6.42 -33.43 15.20
C SER A 93 6.87 -32.90 13.87
N LEU A 94 6.90 -33.73 12.85
CA LEU A 94 7.13 -33.39 11.45
C LEU A 94 5.77 -33.40 10.74
N GLY A 95 5.36 -32.23 10.21
CA GLY A 95 4.12 -32.08 9.49
C GLY A 95 4.39 -31.69 8.03
N ILE A 96 3.67 -32.32 7.10
CA ILE A 96 3.59 -31.90 5.69
C ILE A 96 2.12 -31.65 5.40
N THR A 97 1.77 -30.38 5.13
CA THR A 97 0.39 -29.98 4.85
C THR A 97 0.26 -29.48 3.42
N GLN A 98 -0.69 -30.04 2.67
CA GLN A 98 -1.02 -29.67 1.31
C GLN A 98 -2.46 -29.13 1.24
N PRO A 99 -2.67 -27.82 1.02
CA PRO A 99 -3.98 -27.27 0.71
C PRO A 99 -4.48 -27.74 -0.67
N ILE A 100 -5.78 -27.98 -0.81
CA ILE A 100 -6.43 -28.36 -2.06
C ILE A 100 -7.22 -27.15 -2.58
N LYS A 101 -6.65 -26.40 -3.52
CA LYS A 101 -7.20 -25.15 -4.05
C LYS A 101 -8.67 -25.31 -4.56
N TRP A 102 -9.02 -26.46 -5.12
CA TRP A 102 -10.34 -26.62 -5.77
C TRP A 102 -11.48 -26.87 -4.78
N THR A 103 -11.19 -27.53 -3.68
CA THR A 103 -12.21 -27.95 -2.70
C THR A 103 -12.10 -27.23 -1.37
N ASP A 104 -11.06 -26.40 -1.20
CA ASP A 104 -10.73 -25.71 0.08
C ASP A 104 -10.39 -26.68 1.22
N GLY A 105 -10.11 -27.94 0.87
CA GLY A 105 -9.69 -28.97 1.78
C GLY A 105 -8.20 -28.95 2.06
N THR A 106 -7.76 -29.73 3.06
CA THR A 106 -6.34 -29.92 3.38
C THR A 106 -6.02 -31.41 3.57
N VAL A 107 -4.90 -31.84 3.02
CA VAL A 107 -4.29 -33.14 3.31
C VAL A 107 -3.03 -32.89 4.11
N SER A 108 -2.86 -33.60 5.23
CA SER A 108 -1.67 -33.49 6.09
C SER A 108 -1.10 -34.85 6.41
N LEU A 109 0.20 -35.00 6.20
CA LEU A 109 0.98 -36.15 6.75
C LEU A 109 1.69 -35.65 7.99
N VAL A 110 1.44 -36.30 9.12
CA VAL A 110 2.00 -35.90 10.42
C VAL A 110 2.72 -37.08 11.01
N ASN A 111 3.98 -36.89 11.42
CA ASN A 111 4.79 -37.87 12.12
C ASN A 111 5.19 -37.28 13.48
N ASP A 112 4.57 -37.80 14.53
CA ASP A 112 4.81 -37.41 15.92
C ASP A 112 5.65 -38.47 16.64
N PHE A 113 6.70 -38.01 17.27
CA PHE A 113 7.48 -38.80 18.20
C PHE A 113 7.51 -38.13 19.57
N SER A 114 7.23 -38.89 20.62
CA SER A 114 7.29 -38.34 21.98
C SER A 114 7.86 -39.34 22.97
N TRP A 115 8.60 -38.81 23.91
CA TRP A 115 9.04 -39.50 25.12
C TRP A 115 8.37 -38.86 26.34
N GLN A 116 7.92 -39.69 27.26
CA GLN A 116 7.30 -39.26 28.50
C GLN A 116 7.81 -40.16 29.65
N ASP A 117 8.22 -39.53 30.74
CA ASP A 117 8.51 -40.18 32.01
C ASP A 117 7.57 -39.64 33.09
N ALA A 118 6.61 -40.47 33.48
CA ALA A 118 5.59 -40.13 34.45
C ALA A 118 5.84 -40.86 35.76
N SER A 119 6.01 -40.12 36.85
CA SER A 119 6.18 -40.70 38.17
C SER A 119 5.14 -40.23 39.17
N ASN A 120 4.56 -41.12 39.89
CA ASN A 120 3.71 -40.84 41.03
C ASN A 120 4.51 -41.03 42.32
N LYS A 121 4.88 -39.92 42.95
CA LYS A 121 5.73 -39.96 44.18
C LYS A 121 5.04 -40.58 45.37
N THR A 122 3.72 -40.58 45.43
CA THR A 122 2.94 -41.14 46.54
C THR A 122 2.92 -42.67 46.46
N SER A 123 2.77 -43.24 45.25
CA SER A 123 2.76 -44.69 45.04
C SER A 123 4.13 -45.27 44.66
N GLY A 124 5.14 -44.44 44.46
CA GLY A 124 6.48 -44.87 44.03
C GLY A 124 6.57 -45.43 42.62
N LYS A 125 5.48 -45.34 41.84
CA LYS A 125 5.43 -45.88 40.47
C LYS A 125 6.01 -44.87 39.48
N THR A 126 6.91 -45.34 38.61
CA THR A 126 7.44 -44.59 37.46
C THR A 126 7.14 -45.37 36.20
N ASN A 127 6.68 -44.66 35.16
CA ASN A 127 6.38 -45.23 33.84
C ASN A 127 7.02 -44.40 32.74
N THR A 128 7.96 -44.99 32.04
CA THR A 128 8.58 -44.36 30.86
C THR A 128 7.90 -44.92 29.63
N THR A 129 7.48 -44.00 28.73
CA THR A 129 6.76 -44.36 27.51
C THR A 129 7.32 -43.59 26.35
N PHE A 130 7.68 -44.30 25.29
CA PHE A 130 7.94 -43.74 23.96
C PHE A 130 6.69 -43.92 23.09
N ARG A 131 6.33 -42.91 22.30
CA ARG A 131 5.19 -42.96 21.38
C ARG A 131 5.63 -42.50 20.00
N HIS A 132 5.17 -43.22 19.01
CA HIS A 132 5.30 -42.85 17.60
C HIS A 132 3.92 -42.88 16.97
N ASN A 133 3.56 -41.81 16.27
CA ASN A 133 2.31 -41.70 15.52
C ASN A 133 2.62 -41.16 14.12
N LEU A 134 2.30 -41.96 13.11
CA LEU A 134 2.31 -41.52 11.71
C LEU A 134 0.86 -41.49 11.21
N SER A 135 0.39 -40.36 10.77
CA SER A 135 -1.00 -40.18 10.32
C SER A 135 -1.13 -39.36 9.06
N LEU A 136 -1.98 -39.84 8.15
CA LEU A 136 -2.46 -39.09 7.00
C LEU A 136 -3.86 -38.59 7.34
N ARG A 137 -4.04 -37.27 7.33
CA ARG A 137 -5.29 -36.59 7.68
C ARG A 137 -5.84 -35.84 6.48
N LEU A 138 -7.14 -35.98 6.23
CA LEU A 138 -7.92 -35.19 5.30
C LEU A 138 -8.92 -34.34 6.10
N ASN A 139 -8.98 -33.05 5.84
CA ASN A 139 -10.04 -32.19 6.31
C ASN A 139 -10.67 -31.49 5.12
N GLN A 140 -11.95 -31.77 4.85
CA GLN A 140 -12.68 -31.27 3.69
C GLN A 140 -13.92 -30.51 4.15
N PRO A 141 -13.94 -29.15 4.07
CA PRO A 141 -15.17 -28.40 4.26
C PRO A 141 -16.17 -28.71 3.13
N ILE A 142 -17.44 -28.82 3.51
CA ILE A 142 -18.56 -29.04 2.61
C ILE A 142 -19.69 -28.06 2.92
N PHE A 143 -20.52 -27.74 1.95
CA PHE A 143 -21.64 -26.78 2.07
C PHE A 143 -21.16 -25.35 2.41
N THR A 144 -19.99 -24.96 1.89
CA THR A 144 -19.45 -23.62 2.03
C THR A 144 -18.82 -23.15 0.73
N TYR A 145 -18.61 -21.84 0.59
CA TYR A 145 -17.89 -21.31 -0.57
C TYR A 145 -16.38 -21.62 -0.44
N ASN A 146 -15.69 -21.64 -1.58
CA ASN A 146 -14.24 -21.85 -1.60
C ASN A 146 -13.51 -20.57 -1.16
N GLN A 147 -13.05 -20.53 0.09
CA GLN A 147 -12.36 -19.38 0.70
C GLN A 147 -11.00 -19.14 0.04
N THR A 148 -10.25 -20.22 -0.21
CA THR A 148 -8.92 -20.16 -0.83
C THR A 148 -8.98 -19.54 -2.23
N LYS A 149 -9.94 -19.95 -3.06
CA LYS A 149 -10.12 -19.39 -4.40
C LYS A 149 -10.52 -17.92 -4.35
N MET A 150 -11.41 -17.56 -3.43
CA MET A 150 -11.86 -16.19 -3.28
C MET A 150 -10.73 -15.27 -2.78
N GLN A 151 -9.97 -15.71 -1.77
CA GLN A 151 -8.82 -14.97 -1.26
C GLN A 151 -7.75 -14.75 -2.33
N LEU A 152 -7.46 -15.76 -3.14
CA LEU A 152 -6.53 -15.63 -4.25
C LEU A 152 -7.03 -14.57 -5.25
N LYS A 153 -8.33 -14.59 -5.57
CA LYS A 153 -8.93 -13.62 -6.50
C LYS A 153 -8.91 -12.18 -5.93
N GLU A 154 -9.13 -12.02 -4.62
CA GLU A 154 -8.99 -10.71 -3.95
C GLU A 154 -7.56 -10.17 -4.04
N LEU A 155 -6.54 -11.04 -3.93
CA LEU A 155 -5.14 -10.62 -4.09
C LEU A 155 -4.78 -10.30 -5.54
N GLU A 156 -5.35 -11.01 -6.52
CA GLU A 156 -5.24 -10.65 -7.94
C GLU A 156 -5.81 -9.26 -8.21
N TYR A 157 -7.00 -8.95 -7.67
CA TYR A 157 -7.60 -7.61 -7.76
C TYR A 157 -6.80 -6.54 -7.03
N ALA A 158 -6.23 -6.88 -5.86
CA ALA A 158 -5.35 -5.96 -5.14
C ALA A 158 -4.08 -5.63 -5.93
N LEU A 159 -3.52 -6.62 -6.66
CA LEU A 159 -2.40 -6.40 -7.56
C LEU A 159 -2.80 -5.54 -8.76
N GLU A 160 -3.91 -5.86 -9.44
CA GLU A 160 -4.44 -5.06 -10.55
C GLU A 160 -4.68 -3.61 -10.13
N ASN A 161 -5.32 -3.41 -8.97
CA ASN A 161 -5.57 -2.08 -8.42
C ASN A 161 -4.27 -1.31 -8.09
N ALA A 162 -3.25 -2.00 -7.60
CA ALA A 162 -1.92 -1.40 -7.36
C ALA A 162 -1.22 -1.01 -8.68
N GLN A 163 -1.37 -1.81 -9.75
CA GLN A 163 -0.86 -1.48 -11.10
C GLN A 163 -1.55 -0.23 -11.66
N LEU A 164 -2.87 -0.17 -11.59
CA LEU A 164 -3.67 0.99 -12.03
C LEU A 164 -3.29 2.23 -11.22
N SER A 165 -3.15 2.09 -9.89
CA SER A 165 -2.75 3.21 -9.01
C SER A 165 -1.35 3.72 -9.32
N TYR A 166 -0.41 2.84 -9.67
CA TYR A 166 0.94 3.22 -10.08
C TYR A 166 0.91 3.99 -11.41
N ALA A 167 0.16 3.51 -12.41
CA ALA A 167 0.00 4.19 -13.70
C ALA A 167 -0.68 5.56 -13.54
N LEU A 168 -1.75 5.65 -12.75
CA LEU A 168 -2.40 6.93 -12.41
C LEU A 168 -1.43 7.88 -11.70
N LYS A 169 -0.57 7.35 -10.82
CA LYS A 169 0.43 8.17 -10.14
C LYS A 169 1.46 8.75 -11.10
N GLN A 170 1.88 7.99 -12.12
CA GLN A 170 2.76 8.51 -13.18
C GLN A 170 2.12 9.67 -13.94
N LEU A 171 0.85 9.53 -14.38
CA LEU A 171 0.12 10.61 -15.04
C LEU A 171 -0.06 11.85 -14.15
N ASN A 172 -0.36 11.64 -12.87
CA ASN A 172 -0.49 12.73 -11.91
C ASN A 172 0.84 13.46 -11.64
N ILE A 173 1.95 12.72 -11.61
CA ILE A 173 3.29 13.33 -11.50
C ILE A 173 3.60 14.15 -12.75
N GLU A 174 3.36 13.61 -13.95
CA GLU A 174 3.55 14.32 -15.20
C GLU A 174 2.78 15.63 -15.20
N LYS A 175 1.48 15.60 -14.85
CA LYS A 175 0.65 16.81 -14.73
C LYS A 175 1.21 17.76 -13.68
N SER A 176 1.52 17.30 -12.48
CA SER A 176 1.98 18.15 -11.37
C SER A 176 3.33 18.80 -11.68
N VAL A 177 4.26 18.06 -12.30
CA VAL A 177 5.56 18.61 -12.73
C VAL A 177 5.37 19.67 -13.80
N THR A 178 4.50 19.41 -14.78
CA THR A 178 4.18 20.40 -15.84
C THR A 178 3.58 21.66 -15.24
N ASP A 179 2.56 21.56 -14.40
CA ASP A 179 1.90 22.69 -13.76
C ASP A 179 2.91 23.51 -12.92
N GLN A 180 3.73 22.84 -12.12
CA GLN A 180 4.70 23.50 -11.25
C GLN A 180 5.87 24.12 -12.02
N PHE A 181 6.33 23.46 -13.11
CA PHE A 181 7.37 23.98 -14.00
C PHE A 181 6.96 25.33 -14.58
N TYR A 182 5.75 25.42 -15.16
CA TYR A 182 5.25 26.68 -15.69
C TYR A 182 4.94 27.71 -14.60
N SER A 183 4.58 27.29 -13.40
CA SER A 183 4.42 28.18 -12.25
C SER A 183 5.76 28.81 -11.84
N VAL A 184 6.87 28.04 -11.80
CA VAL A 184 8.22 28.58 -11.55
C VAL A 184 8.58 29.60 -12.64
N TYR A 185 8.36 29.27 -13.91
CA TYR A 185 8.62 30.20 -15.01
C TYR A 185 7.82 31.48 -14.91
N GLN A 186 6.53 31.41 -14.59
CA GLN A 186 5.68 32.59 -14.39
C GLN A 186 6.24 33.48 -13.28
N ARG A 187 6.59 32.92 -12.11
CA ARG A 187 7.17 33.69 -10.99
C ARG A 187 8.53 34.29 -11.34
N GLN A 188 9.33 33.60 -12.13
CA GLN A 188 10.59 34.15 -12.65
C GLN A 188 10.33 35.38 -13.52
N LYS A 189 9.30 35.35 -14.38
CA LYS A 189 8.91 36.50 -15.19
C LYS A 189 8.33 37.64 -14.36
N ASP A 190 7.46 37.34 -13.39
CA ASP A 190 6.90 38.35 -12.48
C ASP A 190 8.01 39.09 -11.71
N LEU A 191 9.04 38.35 -11.23
CA LEU A 191 10.22 38.94 -10.59
C LEU A 191 11.01 39.84 -11.57
N SER A 192 11.19 39.40 -12.81
CA SER A 192 11.87 40.22 -13.83
C SER A 192 11.12 41.54 -14.08
N ILE A 193 9.79 41.46 -14.25
CA ILE A 193 8.95 42.64 -14.45
C ILE A 193 9.02 43.59 -13.23
N ALA A 194 8.98 43.06 -12.01
CA ALA A 194 9.09 43.88 -10.82
C ALA A 194 10.46 44.58 -10.71
N LYS A 195 11.55 43.91 -11.13
CA LYS A 195 12.89 44.52 -11.19
C LYS A 195 12.98 45.65 -12.22
N ASP A 196 12.37 45.44 -13.39
CA ASP A 196 12.35 46.46 -14.45
C ASP A 196 11.51 47.67 -14.00
N GLU A 197 10.37 47.46 -13.36
CA GLU A 197 9.54 48.54 -12.79
C GLU A 197 10.30 49.31 -11.70
N TYR A 198 11.01 48.63 -10.79
CA TYR A 198 11.85 49.29 -9.80
C TYR A 198 12.93 50.16 -10.44
N GLN A 199 13.58 49.70 -11.52
CA GLN A 199 14.56 50.49 -12.25
C GLN A 199 13.92 51.74 -12.89
N ASN A 200 12.72 51.61 -13.47
CA ASN A 200 11.96 52.73 -14.05
C ASN A 200 11.58 53.76 -12.96
N GLN A 201 11.08 53.30 -11.79
CA GLN A 201 10.73 54.20 -10.68
C GLN A 201 11.97 54.89 -10.11
N LYS A 202 13.12 54.22 -10.05
CA LYS A 202 14.39 54.81 -9.64
C LYS A 202 14.84 55.94 -10.58
N GLN A 203 14.79 55.69 -11.89
CA GLN A 203 15.11 56.72 -12.88
C GLN A 203 14.16 57.92 -12.76
N ASN A 204 12.87 57.70 -12.61
CA ASN A 204 11.86 58.73 -12.44
C ASN A 204 12.13 59.56 -11.16
N TYR A 205 12.43 58.92 -10.04
CA TYR A 205 12.82 59.58 -8.79
C TYR A 205 14.05 60.50 -8.99
N ASP A 206 15.09 60.01 -9.64
CA ASP A 206 16.31 60.76 -9.90
C ASP A 206 16.02 62.01 -10.81
N ILE A 207 15.15 61.86 -11.83
CA ILE A 207 14.72 62.96 -12.68
C ILE A 207 13.95 64.02 -11.88
N ILE A 208 12.99 63.60 -11.06
CA ILE A 208 12.15 64.51 -10.25
C ILE A 208 13.01 65.21 -9.22
N LYS A 209 13.94 64.51 -8.58
CA LYS A 209 14.90 65.09 -7.60
C LYS A 209 15.70 66.21 -8.24
N ASN A 210 16.29 65.99 -9.42
CA ASN A 210 17.06 67.00 -10.12
C ASN A 210 16.19 68.23 -10.52
N LYS A 211 14.91 68.02 -10.90
CA LYS A 211 13.97 69.11 -11.21
C LYS A 211 13.57 69.93 -9.98
N VAL A 212 13.40 69.27 -8.82
CA VAL A 212 13.12 69.98 -7.56
C VAL A 212 14.34 70.82 -7.11
N GLU A 213 15.54 70.23 -7.21
CA GLU A 213 16.81 70.95 -6.89
C GLU A 213 17.01 72.15 -7.83
N ALA A 214 16.57 72.07 -9.08
CA ALA A 214 16.58 73.20 -10.04
C ALA A 214 15.41 74.17 -9.83
N GLY A 215 14.48 73.96 -8.90
CA GLY A 215 13.31 74.79 -8.62
C GLY A 215 12.20 74.71 -9.70
N LEU A 216 12.21 73.63 -10.52
CA LEU A 216 11.28 73.49 -11.66
C LEU A 216 9.96 72.79 -11.29
N VAL A 217 9.94 72.03 -10.19
CA VAL A 217 8.75 71.33 -9.68
C VAL A 217 8.66 71.42 -8.18
N ALA A 218 7.48 71.15 -7.60
CA ALA A 218 7.20 71.24 -6.19
C ALA A 218 7.81 70.05 -5.40
N LYS A 219 8.15 70.24 -4.12
CA LYS A 219 8.72 69.17 -3.27
C LYS A 219 7.76 68.00 -3.03
N GLU A 220 6.46 68.25 -3.12
CA GLU A 220 5.41 67.22 -2.99
C GLU A 220 5.54 66.13 -4.05
N GLU A 221 5.96 66.50 -5.29
CA GLU A 221 6.22 65.51 -6.35
C GLU A 221 7.41 64.62 -6.01
N LEU A 222 8.45 65.13 -5.35
CA LEU A 222 9.57 64.32 -4.89
C LEU A 222 9.11 63.28 -3.83
N TYR A 223 8.28 63.67 -2.86
CA TYR A 223 7.74 62.75 -1.86
C TYR A 223 6.87 61.66 -2.52
N GLN A 224 6.06 62.04 -3.53
CA GLN A 224 5.29 61.02 -4.24
C GLN A 224 6.19 60.03 -5.02
N ALA A 225 7.25 60.55 -5.65
CA ALA A 225 8.21 59.68 -6.34
C ALA A 225 8.98 58.75 -5.37
N GLU A 226 9.30 59.23 -4.16
CA GLU A 226 9.93 58.46 -3.12
C GLU A 226 9.02 57.32 -2.63
N VAL A 227 7.72 57.59 -2.41
CA VAL A 227 6.72 56.54 -2.05
C VAL A 227 6.59 55.52 -3.15
N ASN A 228 6.53 55.93 -4.42
CA ASN A 228 6.45 55.00 -5.54
C ASN A 228 7.70 54.11 -5.64
N LEU A 229 8.89 54.69 -5.45
CA LEU A 229 10.16 53.93 -5.43
C LEU A 229 10.18 52.91 -4.31
N ALA A 230 9.84 53.33 -3.08
CA ALA A 230 9.79 52.40 -1.93
C ALA A 230 8.75 51.27 -2.11
N SER A 231 7.61 51.60 -2.72
CA SER A 231 6.57 50.62 -3.06
C SER A 231 7.06 49.60 -4.10
N SER A 232 7.76 50.05 -5.15
CA SER A 232 8.32 49.15 -6.18
C SER A 232 9.45 48.28 -5.64
N GLU A 233 10.28 48.83 -4.73
CA GLU A 233 11.31 48.02 -4.02
C GLU A 233 10.69 46.91 -3.16
N SER A 234 9.65 47.25 -2.40
CA SER A 234 8.89 46.26 -1.62
C SER A 234 8.26 45.18 -2.50
N SER A 235 7.79 45.54 -3.71
CA SER A 235 7.27 44.59 -4.68
C SER A 235 8.35 43.61 -5.16
N VAL A 236 9.58 44.06 -5.43
CA VAL A 236 10.70 43.19 -5.81
C VAL A 236 10.97 42.14 -4.73
N TYR A 237 11.10 42.55 -3.46
CA TYR A 237 11.30 41.62 -2.35
C TYR A 237 10.17 40.58 -2.23
N SER A 238 8.92 41.04 -2.42
CA SER A 238 7.76 40.14 -2.36
C SER A 238 7.78 39.09 -3.47
N GLN A 239 8.13 39.49 -4.70
CA GLN A 239 8.23 38.58 -5.85
C GLN A 239 9.42 37.63 -5.71
N GLU A 240 10.54 38.09 -5.14
CA GLU A 240 11.71 37.25 -4.91
C GLU A 240 11.39 36.12 -3.91
N ILE A 241 10.75 36.44 -2.77
CA ILE A 241 10.30 35.44 -1.82
C ILE A 241 9.31 34.46 -2.47
N SER A 242 8.37 34.97 -3.28
CA SER A 242 7.40 34.12 -3.97
C SER A 242 8.06 33.17 -4.99
N TYR A 243 9.06 33.65 -5.71
CA TYR A 243 9.83 32.85 -6.67
C TYR A 243 10.61 31.73 -5.97
N GLU A 244 11.34 32.06 -4.89
CA GLU A 244 12.11 31.05 -4.14
C GLU A 244 11.19 29.98 -3.52
N ASN A 245 10.04 30.36 -2.94
CA ASN A 245 9.08 29.42 -2.38
C ASN A 245 8.54 28.44 -3.43
N VAL A 246 8.20 28.94 -4.64
CA VAL A 246 7.69 28.08 -5.72
C VAL A 246 8.80 27.17 -6.27
N LYS A 247 10.03 27.68 -6.35
CA LYS A 247 11.22 26.92 -6.74
C LYS A 247 11.50 25.76 -5.76
N ASP A 248 11.42 26.03 -4.45
CA ASP A 248 11.62 25.00 -3.42
C ASP A 248 10.53 23.90 -3.45
N ASN A 249 9.25 24.31 -3.65
CA ASN A 249 8.17 23.34 -3.85
C ASN A 249 8.38 22.48 -5.10
N PHE A 250 8.94 23.06 -6.16
CA PHE A 250 9.28 22.31 -7.38
C PHE A 250 10.41 21.31 -7.15
N LYS A 251 11.50 21.71 -6.44
CA LYS A 251 12.58 20.79 -6.04
C LYS A 251 12.04 19.61 -5.21
N LEU A 252 11.14 19.88 -4.26
CA LEU A 252 10.50 18.85 -3.44
C LEU A 252 9.69 17.86 -4.31
N LEU A 253 8.96 18.36 -5.30
CA LEU A 253 8.19 17.53 -6.23
C LEU A 253 9.10 16.67 -7.10
N LEU A 254 10.22 17.22 -7.57
CA LEU A 254 11.24 16.49 -8.34
C LEU A 254 12.00 15.46 -7.48
N GLY A 255 12.01 15.61 -6.16
CA GLY A 255 12.78 14.75 -5.24
C GLY A 255 14.28 15.04 -5.27
N ILE A 256 14.69 16.29 -5.54
CA ILE A 256 16.08 16.75 -5.50
C ILE A 256 16.34 17.58 -4.23
N SER A 257 17.62 17.85 -3.95
CA SER A 257 18.01 18.66 -2.77
C SER A 257 17.46 20.08 -2.84
N LEU A 258 17.04 20.63 -1.72
CA LEU A 258 16.63 22.04 -1.61
C LEU A 258 17.82 23.00 -1.79
N ASP A 259 19.04 22.54 -1.59
CA ASP A 259 20.28 23.33 -1.73
C ASP A 259 20.75 23.44 -3.19
N GLU A 260 20.19 22.65 -4.11
CA GLU A 260 20.49 22.76 -5.54
C GLU A 260 19.90 24.05 -6.11
N ASP A 261 20.68 24.79 -6.87
CA ASP A 261 20.17 25.95 -7.62
C ASP A 261 19.71 25.53 -9.01
N ILE A 262 18.43 25.77 -9.29
CA ILE A 262 17.78 25.40 -10.55
C ILE A 262 17.21 26.63 -11.27
N ALA A 263 17.24 26.62 -12.61
CA ALA A 263 16.52 27.55 -13.45
C ALA A 263 15.69 26.79 -14.47
N VAL A 264 14.53 27.33 -14.85
CA VAL A 264 13.64 26.69 -15.84
C VAL A 264 13.65 27.45 -17.15
N ILE A 265 13.73 26.73 -18.27
CA ILE A 265 13.57 27.27 -19.61
C ILE A 265 12.45 26.51 -20.32
N PRO A 266 11.27 27.14 -20.53
CA PRO A 266 10.18 26.50 -21.22
C PRO A 266 10.38 26.49 -22.72
N ASN A 267 9.82 25.48 -23.38
CA ASN A 267 9.46 25.56 -24.76
C ASN A 267 8.07 26.26 -24.87
N THR A 268 8.00 27.34 -25.61
CA THR A 268 6.75 28.09 -25.81
C THR A 268 6.09 27.84 -27.16
N ASP A 269 6.58 26.85 -27.92
CA ASP A 269 5.97 26.46 -29.19
C ASP A 269 4.64 25.75 -28.94
N ILE A 270 3.56 26.32 -29.44
CA ILE A 270 2.21 25.79 -29.25
C ILE A 270 1.74 25.14 -30.54
N VAL A 271 1.37 23.87 -30.43
CA VAL A 271 0.75 23.11 -31.50
C VAL A 271 -0.77 23.07 -31.26
N PRO A 272 -1.59 23.74 -32.09
CA PRO A 272 -3.04 23.67 -31.96
C PRO A 272 -3.54 22.25 -32.16
N VAL A 273 -4.41 21.75 -31.24
CA VAL A 273 -5.02 20.42 -31.33
C VAL A 273 -6.54 20.60 -31.44
N GLU A 274 -7.12 20.00 -32.46
CA GLU A 274 -8.58 19.90 -32.60
C GLU A 274 -9.06 18.58 -31.93
N VAL A 275 -10.01 18.69 -31.03
CA VAL A 275 -10.56 17.55 -30.29
C VAL A 275 -12.05 17.40 -30.56
N ASN A 276 -12.48 16.21 -31.01
CA ASN A 276 -13.89 15.88 -31.10
C ASN A 276 -14.44 15.48 -29.70
N PRO A 277 -15.35 16.27 -29.10
CA PRO A 277 -15.83 16.02 -27.74
C PRO A 277 -16.56 14.69 -27.59
N ILE A 278 -17.21 14.17 -28.63
CA ILE A 278 -17.97 12.90 -28.57
C ILE A 278 -16.98 11.74 -28.49
N GLU A 279 -15.97 11.75 -29.35
CA GLU A 279 -14.93 10.71 -29.35
C GLU A 279 -14.08 10.77 -28.06
N ALA A 280 -13.75 11.96 -27.60
CA ALA A 280 -13.02 12.16 -26.35
C ALA A 280 -13.76 11.57 -25.14
N VAL A 281 -15.08 11.80 -25.03
CA VAL A 281 -15.92 11.20 -23.97
C VAL A 281 -15.94 9.70 -24.09
N LYS A 282 -16.10 9.14 -25.31
CA LYS A 282 -16.11 7.69 -25.51
C LYS A 282 -14.80 7.06 -25.07
N HIS A 283 -13.66 7.60 -25.52
CA HIS A 283 -12.34 7.10 -25.13
C HIS A 283 -12.09 7.23 -23.61
N ALA A 284 -12.54 8.32 -22.99
CA ALA A 284 -12.43 8.49 -21.55
C ALA A 284 -13.20 7.44 -20.78
N LEU A 285 -14.43 7.10 -21.19
CA LEU A 285 -15.23 6.06 -20.53
C LEU A 285 -14.67 4.65 -20.75
N ASP A 286 -14.01 4.41 -21.88
CA ASP A 286 -13.46 3.09 -22.22
C ASP A 286 -12.07 2.85 -21.58
N GLN A 287 -11.28 3.91 -21.31
CA GLN A 287 -9.86 3.76 -20.98
C GLN A 287 -9.47 4.32 -19.61
N ARG A 288 -10.37 5.04 -18.91
CA ARG A 288 -10.03 5.60 -17.62
C ARG A 288 -9.85 4.51 -16.56
N MET A 289 -8.67 4.51 -15.95
CA MET A 289 -8.24 3.53 -14.95
C MET A 289 -9.06 3.62 -13.67
N GLU A 290 -9.56 4.81 -13.32
CA GLU A 290 -10.43 5.04 -12.17
C GLU A 290 -11.73 4.25 -12.27
N LEU A 291 -12.30 4.11 -13.46
CA LEU A 291 -13.49 3.29 -13.68
C LEU A 291 -13.19 1.82 -13.45
N ARG A 292 -12.04 1.32 -13.91
CA ARG A 292 -11.64 -0.07 -13.63
C ARG A 292 -11.41 -0.32 -12.15
N GLN A 293 -10.86 0.65 -11.41
CA GLN A 293 -10.72 0.54 -9.95
C GLN A 293 -12.08 0.45 -9.24
N GLN A 294 -13.07 1.22 -9.69
CA GLN A 294 -14.44 1.13 -9.19
C GLN A 294 -15.11 -0.21 -9.54
N GLU A 295 -14.90 -0.74 -10.76
CA GLU A 295 -15.38 -2.08 -11.13
C GLU A 295 -14.79 -3.16 -10.20
N ILE A 296 -13.48 -3.11 -9.92
CA ILE A 296 -12.84 -4.02 -8.96
C ILE A 296 -13.51 -3.91 -7.59
N THR A 297 -13.85 -2.71 -7.14
CA THR A 297 -14.56 -2.51 -5.88
C THR A 297 -15.92 -3.19 -5.88
N LEU A 298 -16.70 -3.06 -6.96
CA LEU A 298 -18.00 -3.72 -7.11
C LEU A 298 -17.88 -5.27 -7.13
N GLU A 299 -16.82 -5.80 -7.76
CA GLU A 299 -16.53 -7.24 -7.73
C GLU A 299 -16.15 -7.73 -6.32
N GLN A 300 -15.40 -6.93 -5.55
CA GLN A 300 -15.06 -7.23 -4.14
C GLN A 300 -16.29 -7.14 -3.21
N ASP A 301 -17.24 -6.25 -3.51
CA ASP A 301 -18.52 -6.20 -2.80
C ASP A 301 -19.31 -7.51 -2.96
N GLN A 302 -19.28 -8.14 -4.15
CA GLN A 302 -19.89 -9.46 -4.36
C GLN A 302 -19.27 -10.52 -3.43
N PHE A 303 -17.94 -10.48 -3.24
CA PHE A 303 -17.29 -11.38 -2.26
C PHE A 303 -17.72 -11.08 -0.83
N SER A 304 -17.95 -9.80 -0.51
CA SER A 304 -18.46 -9.40 0.81
C SER A 304 -19.88 -9.90 1.06
N ILE A 305 -20.74 -9.89 0.04
CA ILE A 305 -22.09 -10.48 0.08
C ILE A 305 -22.01 -12.00 0.26
N ILE A 306 -21.11 -12.69 -0.46
CA ILE A 306 -20.90 -14.14 -0.31
C ILE A 306 -20.46 -14.46 1.13
N ARG A 307 -19.49 -13.72 1.69
CA ARG A 307 -19.06 -13.88 3.10
C ARG A 307 -20.20 -13.64 4.09
N ALA A 308 -21.01 -12.59 3.88
CA ALA A 308 -22.14 -12.30 4.71
C ALA A 308 -23.20 -13.42 4.69
N LYS A 309 -23.47 -13.99 3.51
CA LYS A 309 -24.37 -15.15 3.34
C LYS A 309 -23.86 -16.39 4.03
N ALA A 310 -22.54 -16.62 3.99
CA ALA A 310 -21.89 -17.75 4.64
C ALA A 310 -21.76 -17.62 6.18
N THR A 311 -22.03 -16.45 6.74
CA THR A 311 -22.07 -16.28 8.19
C THR A 311 -23.33 -16.93 8.76
N ASN A 312 -23.20 -17.76 9.81
CA ASN A 312 -24.32 -18.51 10.36
C ASN A 312 -25.12 -19.32 9.30
N GLU A 313 -24.43 -19.90 8.32
CA GLU A 313 -24.99 -20.82 7.35
C GLU A 313 -24.81 -22.26 7.81
N PHE A 314 -25.63 -23.18 7.30
CA PHE A 314 -25.40 -24.60 7.42
C PHE A 314 -24.05 -24.96 6.86
N LYS A 315 -23.17 -25.57 7.68
CA LYS A 315 -21.82 -25.96 7.29
C LYS A 315 -21.54 -27.39 7.67
N GLY A 316 -20.75 -28.04 6.85
CA GLY A 316 -20.26 -29.37 7.16
C GLY A 316 -18.76 -29.50 6.96
N SER A 317 -18.16 -30.50 7.55
CA SER A 317 -16.80 -30.95 7.26
C SER A 317 -16.70 -32.46 7.30
N ILE A 318 -15.91 -33.01 6.43
CA ILE A 318 -15.50 -34.40 6.43
C ILE A 318 -14.06 -34.42 6.93
N SER A 319 -13.81 -35.24 7.97
CA SER A 319 -12.47 -35.51 8.45
C SER A 319 -12.19 -37.01 8.30
N ALA A 320 -11.05 -37.34 7.70
CA ALA A 320 -10.57 -38.71 7.64
C ALA A 320 -9.13 -38.75 8.17
N ASN A 321 -8.82 -39.73 8.97
CA ASN A 321 -7.50 -39.97 9.50
C ASN A 321 -7.18 -41.46 9.36
N VAL A 322 -6.07 -41.77 8.73
CA VAL A 322 -5.50 -43.11 8.64
C VAL A 322 -4.08 -43.05 9.16
N GLY A 323 -3.71 -43.92 10.04
CA GLY A 323 -2.39 -43.84 10.64
C GLY A 323 -1.94 -45.13 11.37
N MET A 324 -0.76 -45.03 11.91
CA MET A 324 -0.14 -46.07 12.73
C MET A 324 0.31 -45.47 14.04
N ASN A 325 -0.05 -46.10 15.13
CA ASN A 325 0.36 -45.74 16.50
C ASN A 325 1.19 -46.83 17.09
N ALA A 326 2.26 -46.51 17.75
CA ALA A 326 3.03 -47.44 18.54
C ALA A 326 3.46 -46.78 19.85
N PHE A 327 3.49 -47.55 20.92
CA PHE A 327 3.99 -47.12 22.22
C PHE A 327 4.67 -48.30 22.95
N ASP A 328 5.80 -48.01 23.54
CA ASP A 328 6.55 -48.98 24.33
C ASP A 328 7.42 -48.26 25.37
N SER A 329 7.86 -48.99 26.40
CA SER A 329 8.85 -48.50 27.36
C SER A 329 10.27 -48.43 26.80
N ASN A 330 10.52 -49.12 25.68
CA ASN A 330 11.80 -49.15 24.99
C ASN A 330 11.67 -48.51 23.57
N VAL A 331 12.50 -47.55 23.28
CA VAL A 331 12.49 -46.81 22.00
C VAL A 331 12.66 -47.73 20.77
N LYS A 332 13.40 -48.84 20.88
CA LYS A 332 13.60 -49.76 19.76
C LYS A 332 12.31 -50.48 19.38
N ASN A 333 11.47 -50.82 20.33
CA ASN A 333 10.25 -51.59 20.11
C ASN A 333 9.12 -50.75 19.50
N VAL A 334 9.20 -49.43 19.62
CA VAL A 334 8.16 -48.51 19.09
C VAL A 334 7.99 -48.64 17.57
N TYR A 335 9.01 -49.10 16.87
CA TYR A 335 8.94 -49.26 15.40
C TYR A 335 8.61 -50.72 14.98
N ASP A 336 8.68 -51.68 15.89
CA ASP A 336 8.53 -53.10 15.54
C ASP A 336 7.07 -53.56 15.49
N LYS A 337 6.18 -52.96 16.27
CA LYS A 337 4.78 -53.38 16.39
C LYS A 337 3.81 -52.21 16.36
N PRO A 338 3.72 -51.49 15.27
CA PRO A 338 2.70 -50.46 15.15
C PRO A 338 1.30 -51.05 15.03
N THR A 339 0.31 -50.37 15.60
CA THR A 339 -1.11 -50.69 15.43
C THR A 339 -1.73 -49.64 14.52
N ASP A 340 -2.60 -50.07 13.61
CA ASP A 340 -3.35 -49.21 12.72
C ASP A 340 -4.43 -48.42 13.48
N ASN A 341 -4.73 -47.24 12.96
CA ASN A 341 -5.78 -46.39 13.46
C ASN A 341 -6.47 -45.74 12.27
N GLU A 342 -7.76 -45.97 12.15
CA GLU A 342 -8.60 -45.38 11.11
C GLU A 342 -9.77 -44.63 11.76
N GLN A 343 -10.01 -43.41 11.29
CA GLN A 343 -11.12 -42.61 11.79
C GLN A 343 -11.72 -41.81 10.62
N ILE A 344 -13.02 -41.88 10.47
CA ILE A 344 -13.79 -41.03 9.54
C ILE A 344 -14.87 -40.35 10.37
N GLY A 345 -14.96 -39.03 10.23
CA GLY A 345 -15.95 -38.22 10.90
C GLY A 345 -16.63 -37.28 9.94
N ILE A 346 -17.91 -37.06 10.12
CA ILE A 346 -18.69 -36.01 9.45
C ILE A 346 -19.24 -35.10 10.54
N SER A 347 -18.93 -33.83 10.45
CA SER A 347 -19.43 -32.82 11.36
C SER A 347 -20.37 -31.87 10.60
N LEU A 348 -21.54 -31.61 11.16
CA LEU A 348 -22.52 -30.66 10.64
C LEU A 348 -22.79 -29.59 11.69
N SER A 349 -22.70 -28.33 11.29
CA SER A 349 -23.03 -27.18 12.11
C SER A 349 -24.29 -26.52 11.56
N ILE A 350 -25.36 -26.59 12.33
CA ILE A 350 -26.69 -26.08 11.94
C ILE A 350 -27.04 -24.95 12.90
N PRO A 351 -26.91 -23.68 12.50
CA PRO A 351 -27.36 -22.58 13.31
C PRO A 351 -28.89 -22.57 13.38
N ILE A 352 -29.44 -22.73 14.58
CA ILE A 352 -30.90 -22.84 14.76
C ILE A 352 -31.56 -21.47 14.80
N PHE A 353 -30.92 -20.51 15.48
CA PHE A 353 -31.49 -19.19 15.64
C PHE A 353 -30.42 -18.14 15.89
N ASP A 354 -30.46 -17.00 15.21
CA ASP A 354 -29.47 -15.93 15.28
C ASP A 354 -30.06 -14.51 15.43
N TRP A 355 -31.34 -14.43 15.83
CA TRP A 355 -32.08 -13.15 16.01
C TRP A 355 -32.10 -12.28 14.76
N GLY A 356 -31.92 -12.84 13.57
CA GLY A 356 -31.87 -12.15 12.30
C GLY A 356 -30.53 -11.51 11.96
N ALA A 357 -29.47 -11.84 12.70
CA ALA A 357 -28.14 -11.28 12.50
C ALA A 357 -27.61 -11.55 11.08
N ARG A 358 -27.76 -12.77 10.56
CA ARG A 358 -27.40 -13.11 9.17
C ARG A 358 -28.11 -12.23 8.16
N LYS A 359 -29.45 -12.11 8.29
CA LYS A 359 -30.27 -11.30 7.39
C LYS A 359 -29.83 -9.83 7.39
N ALA A 360 -29.56 -9.28 8.57
CA ALA A 360 -29.10 -7.91 8.72
C ALA A 360 -27.72 -7.69 8.08
N ARG A 361 -26.76 -8.61 8.27
CA ARG A 361 -25.43 -8.55 7.66
C ARG A 361 -25.49 -8.66 6.14
N VAL A 362 -26.29 -9.58 5.59
CA VAL A 362 -26.48 -9.70 4.14
C VAL A 362 -27.08 -8.41 3.59
N LYS A 363 -28.13 -7.89 4.22
CA LYS A 363 -28.76 -6.62 3.77
C LYS A 363 -27.78 -5.44 3.85
N SER A 364 -26.95 -5.38 4.89
CA SER A 364 -25.90 -4.36 5.00
C SER A 364 -24.88 -4.45 3.86
N ALA A 365 -24.44 -5.66 3.51
CA ALA A 365 -23.51 -5.85 2.39
C ALA A 365 -24.14 -5.53 1.02
N GLU A 366 -25.42 -5.88 0.83
CA GLU A 366 -26.18 -5.51 -0.38
C GLU A 366 -26.35 -3.99 -0.52
N LEU A 367 -26.64 -3.29 0.58
CA LEU A 367 -26.74 -1.83 0.59
C LEU A 367 -25.40 -1.14 0.34
N ALA A 368 -24.31 -1.71 0.82
CA ALA A 368 -22.96 -1.22 0.52
C ALA A 368 -22.65 -1.35 -0.98
N HIS A 369 -22.96 -2.50 -1.58
CA HIS A 369 -22.82 -2.71 -3.03
C HIS A 369 -23.70 -1.73 -3.83
N GLU A 370 -24.97 -1.52 -3.44
CA GLU A 370 -25.88 -0.55 -4.08
C GLU A 370 -25.31 0.88 -3.99
N SER A 371 -24.78 1.27 -2.83
CA SER A 371 -24.12 2.56 -2.64
C SER A 371 -22.89 2.74 -3.56
N ASN A 372 -22.05 1.72 -3.67
CA ASN A 372 -20.89 1.75 -4.56
C ASN A 372 -21.30 1.77 -6.04
N GLN A 373 -22.39 1.11 -6.41
CA GLN A 373 -22.96 1.19 -7.77
C GLN A 373 -23.40 2.62 -8.12
N ILE A 374 -24.07 3.31 -7.18
CA ILE A 374 -24.46 4.72 -7.36
C ILE A 374 -23.19 5.59 -7.53
N SER A 375 -22.18 5.40 -6.70
CA SER A 375 -20.91 6.12 -6.80
C SER A 375 -20.21 5.89 -8.13
N PHE A 376 -20.23 4.67 -8.65
CA PHE A 376 -19.70 4.34 -9.97
C PHE A 376 -20.41 5.08 -11.11
N ASP A 377 -21.75 5.14 -11.05
CA ASP A 377 -22.54 5.86 -12.03
C ASP A 377 -22.36 7.39 -11.94
N GLU A 378 -22.13 7.92 -10.73
CA GLU A 378 -21.78 9.32 -10.52
C GLU A 378 -20.39 9.65 -11.08
N GLU A 379 -19.39 8.81 -10.83
CA GLU A 379 -18.02 8.96 -11.38
C GLU A 379 -18.03 9.01 -12.91
N LYS A 380 -18.79 8.12 -13.57
CA LYS A 380 -18.98 8.17 -15.03
C LYS A 380 -19.51 9.52 -15.51
N LYS A 381 -20.51 10.07 -14.82
CA LYS A 381 -21.08 11.38 -15.15
C LYS A 381 -20.07 12.50 -14.93
N GLN A 382 -19.30 12.43 -13.85
CA GLN A 382 -18.25 13.40 -13.56
C GLN A 382 -17.16 13.39 -14.63
N ILE A 383 -16.70 12.22 -15.05
CA ILE A 383 -15.75 12.08 -16.17
C ILE A 383 -16.29 12.72 -17.45
N ILE A 384 -17.56 12.50 -17.77
CA ILE A 384 -18.20 13.11 -18.95
C ILE A 384 -18.19 14.64 -18.83
N LEU A 385 -18.52 15.17 -17.65
CA LEU A 385 -18.54 16.62 -17.39
C LEU A 385 -17.14 17.22 -17.53
N ASP A 386 -16.14 16.57 -16.95
CA ASP A 386 -14.74 17.03 -16.97
C ASP A 386 -14.20 17.07 -18.40
N VAL A 387 -14.39 16.00 -19.16
CA VAL A 387 -13.94 15.94 -20.56
C VAL A 387 -14.63 17.01 -21.41
N ARG A 388 -15.95 17.18 -21.25
CA ARG A 388 -16.69 18.23 -21.96
C ARG A 388 -16.22 19.64 -21.59
N SER A 389 -15.92 19.88 -20.30
CA SER A 389 -15.38 21.14 -19.81
C SER A 389 -14.02 21.46 -20.44
N ILE A 390 -13.11 20.47 -20.44
CA ILE A 390 -11.78 20.63 -21.05
C ILE A 390 -11.91 20.93 -22.55
N CYS A 391 -12.74 20.17 -23.28
CA CYS A 391 -12.96 20.38 -24.71
C CYS A 391 -13.55 21.75 -25.03
N ARG A 392 -14.40 22.32 -24.15
CA ARG A 392 -14.97 23.66 -24.34
C ARG A 392 -13.96 24.79 -24.06
N ASN A 393 -13.08 24.55 -23.06
CA ASN A 393 -12.09 25.56 -22.66
C ASN A 393 -10.89 25.63 -23.63
N LEU A 394 -10.58 24.53 -24.32
CA LEU A 394 -9.42 24.45 -25.21
C LEU A 394 -9.37 25.54 -26.28
N PRO A 395 -10.45 25.86 -27.06
CA PRO A 395 -10.44 26.95 -28.03
C PRO A 395 -10.22 28.31 -27.39
N THR A 396 -10.77 28.53 -26.18
CA THR A 396 -10.61 29.81 -25.47
C THR A 396 -9.17 30.01 -25.04
N LEU A 397 -8.52 28.96 -24.52
CA LEU A 397 -7.10 28.99 -24.16
C LEU A 397 -6.21 29.27 -25.39
N LEU A 398 -6.50 28.61 -26.52
CA LEU A 398 -5.76 28.85 -27.78
C LEU A 398 -5.94 30.27 -28.31
N SER A 399 -7.07 30.95 -28.03
CA SER A 399 -7.30 32.34 -28.47
C SER A 399 -6.64 33.39 -27.57
N GLN A 400 -6.17 33.00 -26.36
CA GLN A 400 -5.48 33.87 -25.39
C GLN A 400 -3.97 33.95 -25.59
N ILE A 401 -3.46 33.10 -26.45
CA ILE A 401 -2.05 32.98 -26.79
C ILE A 401 -1.78 33.68 -28.12
#